data_e40509be34f9a1916e31acdd21e6238f
#
_entry.id   e40509be34f9a1916e31acdd21e6238f
#
_cell.length_a   1.000
_cell.length_b   1.000
_cell.length_c   1.000
_cell.angle_alpha   90.00
_cell.angle_beta   90.00
_cell.angle_gamma   90.00
#
_symmetry.space_group_name_H-M   'P 1'
#
loop_
_entity.id
_entity.type
_entity.pdbx_description
1 polymer ?
#
loop_
_entity_poly.entity_id
_entity_poly.type
_entity_poly.pdbx_seq_one_letter_code
_entity_poly.pdbx_strand_id
1 'polypeptide(L)'
;VRYHFKVADSRKILFYDASGASEYCSYEWEFEFTPGFTTPDWAKGAVMYQIMVDRFCNGDKSNDVVNDEYIYIGRGVSHVDNWSEPSAVDGTRQFYGGDFQGVIDKLDYLSKLGIEVIYFNPIFVSPSNHKYDIQDYDFVDPHFGKIVNDGGGTVAHYASNNFSADKYKIRTTDLENLAESNKLFIKLVKKAHEKGIKVIIDGVFNHCGSFNKWMDREGIYRGNKNYHPGAYESKDSPYSSFFKFGNESWPDNGSYEGWWGFDTLPKLNYEESEKLCEYILNIGRKWVSPPYNVDGWRLDVAADLGHSEEFNHQFWRKFRKAVKEANPNAIILAEHYGDANAWLRGDQWDTVMNYDGFMDPVSWFLTGVDKHSDNSNPSMLGNAEAVNHAIKYFLSRLQTESSLVAMNELSNHDHSRFLTRTNKMVGRVATSGTKAAQENINEAIFKQGVIMQMTLPGAPTLYYGDEAGVCGWTDPDNRRTYPWGKENLEIMEFYREA
;
A
#
# COMPACT_ATOMS: atom_id res chain seq x y z
N VAL A 1 -23.64 16.06 10.21
CA VAL A 1 -25.00 15.94 10.75
C VAL A 1 -25.26 14.49 11.11
N ARG A 2 -25.70 14.26 12.36
CA ARG A 2 -26.14 12.94 12.82
C ARG A 2 -27.67 12.91 12.83
N TYR A 3 -28.28 11.80 12.47
CA TYR A 3 -29.71 11.66 12.37
C TYR A 3 -30.17 10.19 12.45
N HIS A 4 -31.44 10.03 12.81
CA HIS A 4 -32.17 8.78 12.71
C HIS A 4 -33.61 9.09 12.24
N PHE A 5 -34.32 8.07 11.79
CA PHE A 5 -35.74 8.23 11.45
C PHE A 5 -36.61 7.79 12.63
N LYS A 6 -37.66 8.56 12.91
CA LYS A 6 -38.71 8.21 13.85
C LYS A 6 -39.99 7.93 13.10
N VAL A 7 -40.49 6.72 13.19
CA VAL A 7 -41.77 6.29 12.61
C VAL A 7 -42.76 6.05 13.73
N ALA A 8 -43.89 6.75 13.70
CA ALA A 8 -44.89 6.63 14.74
C ALA A 8 -46.27 6.42 14.12
N ASP A 9 -47.04 5.49 14.68
CA ASP A 9 -48.48 5.37 14.45
C ASP A 9 -49.24 5.51 15.80
N SER A 10 -50.56 5.27 15.78
CA SER A 10 -51.39 5.38 17.03
C SER A 10 -51.07 4.36 18.09
N ARG A 11 -50.25 3.35 17.82
CA ARG A 11 -49.98 2.20 18.70
C ARG A 11 -48.53 2.05 19.07
N LYS A 12 -47.60 2.47 18.17
CA LYS A 12 -46.16 2.17 18.27
C LYS A 12 -45.30 3.30 17.77
N ILE A 13 -44.14 3.49 18.40
CA ILE A 13 -43.03 4.33 17.91
C ILE A 13 -41.86 3.41 17.64
N LEU A 14 -41.26 3.52 16.47
CA LEU A 14 -40.01 2.87 16.09
C LEU A 14 -38.98 3.91 15.67
N PHE A 15 -37.75 3.64 15.99
CA PHE A 15 -36.60 4.37 15.52
C PHE A 15 -35.88 3.50 14.49
N TYR A 16 -35.38 4.13 13.43
CA TYR A 16 -34.57 3.46 12.40
C TYR A 16 -33.26 4.19 12.28
N ASP A 17 -32.18 3.48 12.57
CA ASP A 17 -30.79 3.90 12.49
C ASP A 17 -29.95 2.84 11.77
N ALA A 18 -28.61 2.95 11.79
CA ALA A 18 -27.71 2.02 11.11
C ALA A 18 -27.77 0.58 11.67
N SER A 19 -28.25 0.37 12.91
CA SER A 19 -28.48 -0.96 13.46
C SER A 19 -29.76 -1.62 12.94
N GLY A 20 -30.70 -0.83 12.42
CA GLY A 20 -32.02 -1.26 11.94
C GLY A 20 -33.16 -0.59 12.71
N ALA A 21 -34.33 -1.26 12.73
CA ALA A 21 -35.52 -0.75 13.40
C ALA A 21 -35.59 -1.26 14.87
N SER A 22 -35.80 -0.37 15.81
CA SER A 22 -35.93 -0.69 17.24
C SER A 22 -36.94 0.22 17.94
N GLU A 23 -37.33 -0.14 19.16
CA GLU A 23 -38.21 0.70 20.00
C GLU A 23 -37.43 1.78 20.75
N TYR A 24 -36.11 1.75 20.68
CA TYR A 24 -35.21 2.68 21.36
C TYR A 24 -34.29 3.36 20.35
N CYS A 25 -34.05 4.65 20.57
CA CYS A 25 -33.04 5.39 19.82
C CYS A 25 -31.65 5.13 20.43
N SER A 26 -30.70 4.72 19.60
CA SER A 26 -29.30 4.60 19.98
C SER A 26 -28.46 5.64 19.23
N TYR A 27 -27.92 6.61 19.97
CA TYR A 27 -27.05 7.63 19.40
C TYR A 27 -25.75 7.06 18.82
N GLU A 28 -25.34 5.89 19.25
CA GLU A 28 -24.16 5.19 18.71
C GLU A 28 -24.35 4.75 17.26
N TRP A 29 -25.59 4.43 16.88
CA TRP A 29 -25.97 3.92 15.57
C TRP A 29 -26.65 4.97 14.67
N GLU A 30 -26.63 6.25 15.04
CA GLU A 30 -27.15 7.29 14.16
C GLU A 30 -26.41 7.32 12.84
N PHE A 31 -27.16 7.52 11.75
CA PHE A 31 -26.57 7.85 10.45
C PHE A 31 -25.82 9.17 10.55
N GLU A 32 -24.72 9.29 9.83
CA GLU A 32 -23.94 10.53 9.74
C GLU A 32 -23.74 10.94 8.28
N PHE A 33 -23.85 12.23 8.01
CA PHE A 33 -23.40 12.79 6.73
C PHE A 33 -22.82 14.20 6.93
N THR A 34 -21.88 14.55 6.06
CA THR A 34 -21.28 15.87 6.02
C THR A 34 -21.79 16.58 4.76
N PRO A 35 -22.55 17.72 4.90
CA PRO A 35 -23.04 18.45 3.75
C PRO A 35 -21.90 18.88 2.81
N GLY A 36 -22.05 18.57 1.51
CA GLY A 36 -21.06 18.89 0.49
C GLY A 36 -19.86 17.96 0.42
N PHE A 37 -19.75 16.95 1.28
CA PHE A 37 -18.74 15.91 1.13
C PHE A 37 -19.19 14.92 0.05
N THR A 38 -18.32 14.72 -0.93
CA THR A 38 -18.47 13.70 -1.98
C THR A 38 -17.14 13.05 -2.25
N THR A 39 -17.18 11.80 -2.68
CA THR A 39 -16.02 11.07 -3.21
C THR A 39 -16.09 11.01 -4.74
N PRO A 40 -14.97 10.81 -5.45
CA PRO A 40 -14.99 10.72 -6.90
C PRO A 40 -15.90 9.60 -7.39
N ASP A 41 -16.81 9.93 -8.33
CA ASP A 41 -17.80 8.97 -8.84
C ASP A 41 -17.18 7.75 -9.51
N TRP A 42 -16.02 7.92 -10.15
CA TRP A 42 -15.29 6.83 -10.78
C TRP A 42 -14.80 5.77 -9.77
N ALA A 43 -14.66 6.11 -8.47
CA ALA A 43 -14.15 5.21 -7.46
C ALA A 43 -15.26 4.42 -6.74
N LYS A 44 -16.52 4.84 -6.87
CA LYS A 44 -17.67 4.22 -6.18
C LYS A 44 -17.94 2.84 -6.76
N GLY A 45 -17.69 1.80 -5.98
CA GLY A 45 -17.86 0.42 -6.39
C GLY A 45 -16.88 -0.05 -7.48
N ALA A 46 -15.85 0.74 -7.79
CA ALA A 46 -14.88 0.40 -8.82
C ALA A 46 -14.09 -0.86 -8.48
N VAL A 47 -13.89 -1.73 -9.47
CA VAL A 47 -13.07 -2.93 -9.33
C VAL A 47 -11.59 -2.54 -9.38
N MET A 48 -10.94 -2.62 -8.23
CA MET A 48 -9.54 -2.24 -8.07
C MET A 48 -8.62 -3.46 -8.10
N TYR A 49 -7.35 -3.22 -8.49
CA TYR A 49 -6.34 -4.28 -8.58
C TYR A 49 -5.03 -3.78 -8.00
N GLN A 50 -4.60 -4.38 -6.88
CA GLN A 50 -3.35 -4.04 -6.23
C GLN A 50 -2.18 -4.75 -6.88
N ILE A 51 -1.14 -4.01 -7.26
CA ILE A 51 0.07 -4.54 -7.89
C ILE A 51 1.31 -4.26 -7.03
N MET A 52 2.01 -5.33 -6.63
CA MET A 52 3.40 -5.27 -6.21
C MET A 52 4.28 -5.45 -7.46
N VAL A 53 4.87 -4.36 -7.94
CA VAL A 53 5.51 -4.28 -9.27
C VAL A 53 6.58 -5.35 -9.46
N ASP A 54 7.52 -5.52 -8.50
CA ASP A 54 8.60 -6.52 -8.55
C ASP A 54 8.11 -7.96 -8.81
N ARG A 55 6.85 -8.27 -8.47
CA ARG A 55 6.29 -9.62 -8.50
C ARG A 55 5.23 -9.83 -9.60
N PHE A 56 4.92 -8.79 -10.37
CA PHE A 56 3.82 -8.86 -11.34
C PHE A 56 4.26 -9.35 -12.72
N CYS A 57 5.16 -8.61 -13.39
CA CYS A 57 5.66 -8.99 -14.71
C CYS A 57 6.98 -8.28 -15.01
N ASN A 58 8.01 -9.01 -15.43
CA ASN A 58 9.27 -8.45 -15.90
C ASN A 58 9.17 -8.19 -17.41
N GLY A 59 9.21 -6.93 -17.82
CA GLY A 59 9.14 -6.49 -19.23
C GLY A 59 10.47 -5.98 -19.78
N ASP A 60 11.40 -5.55 -18.93
CA ASP A 60 12.73 -5.05 -19.32
C ASP A 60 13.82 -5.56 -18.37
N LYS A 61 14.44 -6.67 -18.70
CA LYS A 61 15.51 -7.26 -17.87
C LYS A 61 16.76 -6.39 -17.72
N SER A 62 16.88 -5.31 -18.47
CA SER A 62 18.04 -4.42 -18.36
C SER A 62 18.02 -3.54 -17.11
N ASN A 63 16.86 -3.42 -16.45
CA ASN A 63 16.69 -2.69 -15.20
C ASN A 63 16.69 -3.57 -13.94
N ASP A 64 16.80 -4.89 -14.09
CA ASP A 64 16.80 -5.83 -12.96
C ASP A 64 17.90 -5.49 -11.95
N VAL A 65 17.56 -5.59 -10.65
CA VAL A 65 18.56 -5.58 -9.58
C VAL A 65 19.49 -6.78 -9.76
N VAL A 66 20.80 -6.57 -9.68
CA VAL A 66 21.77 -7.65 -9.82
C VAL A 66 22.27 -8.12 -8.45
N ASN A 67 22.84 -9.33 -8.38
CA ASN A 67 23.41 -9.86 -7.14
C ASN A 67 24.50 -8.92 -6.60
N ASP A 68 24.45 -8.67 -5.30
CA ASP A 68 25.40 -7.81 -4.58
C ASP A 68 25.50 -6.39 -5.18
N GLU A 69 24.40 -5.86 -5.75
CA GLU A 69 24.38 -4.51 -6.26
C GLU A 69 24.61 -3.48 -5.16
N TYR A 70 24.07 -3.75 -3.99
CA TYR A 70 24.29 -2.98 -2.75
C TYR A 70 24.02 -3.87 -1.52
N ILE A 71 24.36 -3.34 -0.33
CA ILE A 71 24.05 -3.95 0.96
C ILE A 71 22.75 -3.36 1.48
N TYR A 72 21.80 -4.22 1.83
CA TYR A 72 20.56 -3.87 2.51
C TYR A 72 20.37 -4.73 3.75
N ILE A 73 20.18 -4.08 4.91
CA ILE A 73 20.10 -4.76 6.23
C ILE A 73 21.23 -5.78 6.40
N GLY A 74 22.48 -5.31 6.26
CA GLY A 74 23.71 -6.04 6.55
C GLY A 74 24.07 -7.18 5.59
N ARG A 75 23.37 -7.33 4.45
CA ARG A 75 23.67 -8.35 3.42
C ARG A 75 23.47 -7.79 2.01
N GLY A 76 24.14 -8.40 1.04
CA GLY A 76 23.92 -8.11 -0.38
C GLY A 76 22.51 -8.46 -0.83
N VAL A 77 21.97 -7.67 -1.74
CA VAL A 77 20.72 -7.98 -2.45
C VAL A 77 20.94 -9.08 -3.47
N SER A 78 19.86 -9.74 -3.88
CA SER A 78 19.94 -10.83 -4.88
C SER A 78 18.82 -10.75 -5.91
N HIS A 79 19.16 -11.07 -7.16
CA HIS A 79 18.18 -11.36 -8.20
C HIS A 79 17.76 -12.83 -8.13
N VAL A 80 16.47 -13.09 -8.32
CA VAL A 80 15.90 -14.46 -8.37
C VAL A 80 15.61 -14.81 -9.82
N ASP A 81 16.48 -15.64 -10.42
CA ASP A 81 16.36 -16.03 -11.84
C ASP A 81 15.11 -16.85 -12.15
N ASN A 82 14.69 -17.69 -11.19
CA ASN A 82 13.50 -18.51 -11.33
C ASN A 82 12.24 -17.75 -10.89
N TRP A 83 11.51 -17.19 -11.84
CA TRP A 83 10.27 -16.44 -11.59
C TRP A 83 9.25 -17.18 -10.71
N SER A 84 9.21 -18.51 -10.74
CA SER A 84 8.27 -19.33 -9.95
C SER A 84 8.81 -19.72 -8.57
N GLU A 85 10.00 -19.28 -8.18
CA GLU A 85 10.58 -19.58 -6.89
C GLU A 85 9.88 -18.79 -5.77
N PRO A 86 9.44 -19.42 -4.68
CA PRO A 86 8.86 -18.71 -3.55
C PRO A 86 9.87 -17.83 -2.84
N SER A 87 9.41 -16.73 -2.22
CA SER A 87 10.26 -15.86 -1.40
C SER A 87 10.87 -16.62 -0.23
N ALA A 88 12.15 -16.33 0.08
CA ALA A 88 12.76 -16.79 1.32
C ALA A 88 12.12 -16.14 2.55
N VAL A 89 12.34 -16.70 3.73
CA VAL A 89 11.82 -16.22 5.02
C VAL A 89 12.21 -14.75 5.28
N ASP A 90 13.40 -14.35 4.87
CA ASP A 90 13.94 -12.98 4.98
C ASP A 90 13.98 -12.27 3.61
N GLY A 91 12.98 -12.49 2.77
CA GLY A 91 12.95 -12.19 1.35
C GLY A 91 12.93 -10.69 0.95
N THR A 92 13.12 -9.73 1.86
CA THR A 92 13.13 -8.29 1.57
C THR A 92 14.24 -7.84 0.61
N ARG A 93 15.31 -8.65 0.49
CA ARG A 93 16.47 -8.43 -0.39
C ARG A 93 16.42 -9.19 -1.70
N GLN A 94 15.35 -9.97 -1.94
CA GLN A 94 15.18 -10.77 -3.15
C GLN A 94 14.32 -10.04 -4.16
N PHE A 95 14.85 -9.84 -5.36
CA PHE A 95 14.18 -9.14 -6.46
C PHE A 95 13.91 -10.10 -7.61
N TYR A 96 12.72 -10.01 -8.18
CA TYR A 96 12.28 -10.84 -9.31
C TYR A 96 12.25 -10.05 -10.63
N GLY A 97 12.44 -8.75 -10.57
CA GLY A 97 12.59 -7.90 -11.75
C GLY A 97 11.28 -7.48 -12.41
N GLY A 98 10.12 -7.61 -11.75
CA GLY A 98 8.91 -6.99 -12.27
C GLY A 98 9.05 -5.48 -12.38
N ASP A 99 8.49 -4.88 -13.45
CA ASP A 99 8.72 -3.49 -13.81
C ASP A 99 7.50 -2.82 -14.50
N PHE A 100 7.57 -1.53 -14.77
CA PHE A 100 6.50 -0.78 -15.44
C PHE A 100 6.27 -1.20 -16.88
N GLN A 101 7.29 -1.64 -17.59
CA GLN A 101 7.10 -2.15 -18.94
C GLN A 101 6.27 -3.45 -18.89
N GLY A 102 6.56 -4.33 -17.93
CA GLY A 102 5.75 -5.53 -17.70
C GLY A 102 4.30 -5.22 -17.35
N VAL A 103 4.05 -4.17 -16.54
CA VAL A 103 2.67 -3.72 -16.28
C VAL A 103 2.02 -3.19 -17.56
N ILE A 104 2.72 -2.37 -18.36
CA ILE A 104 2.22 -1.88 -19.65
C ILE A 104 1.82 -3.04 -20.56
N ASP A 105 2.64 -4.09 -20.63
CA ASP A 105 2.42 -5.26 -21.48
C ASP A 105 1.20 -6.09 -21.03
N LYS A 106 0.78 -5.92 -19.77
CA LYS A 106 -0.37 -6.62 -19.16
C LYS A 106 -1.64 -5.76 -19.02
N LEU A 107 -1.66 -4.52 -19.47
CA LEU A 107 -2.84 -3.67 -19.40
C LEU A 107 -4.05 -4.25 -20.17
N ASP A 108 -3.82 -4.96 -21.29
CA ASP A 108 -4.89 -5.66 -22.01
C ASP A 108 -5.49 -6.81 -21.20
N TYR A 109 -4.65 -7.50 -20.44
CA TYR A 109 -5.10 -8.54 -19.51
C TYR A 109 -6.00 -7.93 -18.42
N LEU A 110 -5.54 -6.87 -17.76
CA LEU A 110 -6.29 -6.20 -16.70
C LEU A 110 -7.63 -5.63 -17.20
N SER A 111 -7.62 -5.01 -18.38
CA SER A 111 -8.86 -4.51 -19.01
C SER A 111 -9.85 -5.64 -19.32
N LYS A 112 -9.38 -6.80 -19.80
CA LYS A 112 -10.23 -7.98 -20.07
C LYS A 112 -10.73 -8.65 -18.80
N LEU A 113 -10.02 -8.53 -17.70
CA LEU A 113 -10.45 -9.00 -16.39
C LEU A 113 -11.56 -8.11 -15.80
N GLY A 114 -11.75 -6.89 -16.33
CA GLY A 114 -12.73 -5.93 -15.83
C GLY A 114 -12.17 -4.96 -14.80
N ILE A 115 -10.84 -4.81 -14.73
CA ILE A 115 -10.21 -3.87 -13.80
C ILE A 115 -10.43 -2.43 -14.24
N GLU A 116 -10.89 -1.60 -13.32
CA GLU A 116 -11.16 -0.18 -13.51
C GLU A 116 -10.10 0.71 -12.85
N VAL A 117 -9.40 0.19 -11.83
CA VAL A 117 -8.39 0.93 -11.07
C VAL A 117 -7.19 0.04 -10.77
N ILE A 118 -5.98 0.53 -11.01
CA ILE A 118 -4.75 -0.07 -10.50
C ILE A 118 -4.31 0.71 -9.27
N TYR A 119 -4.07 0.00 -8.16
CA TYR A 119 -3.37 0.52 -7.00
C TYR A 119 -1.97 -0.10 -6.96
N PHE A 120 -0.94 0.73 -7.04
CA PHE A 120 0.45 0.30 -6.91
C PHE A 120 0.91 0.36 -5.45
N ASN A 121 1.51 -0.72 -4.93
CA ASN A 121 2.43 -0.62 -3.81
C ASN A 121 3.51 0.41 -4.12
N PRO A 122 4.29 0.90 -3.12
CA PRO A 122 5.22 2.01 -3.34
C PRO A 122 6.10 1.83 -4.59
N ILE A 123 6.24 2.89 -5.36
CA ILE A 123 6.94 2.90 -6.65
C ILE A 123 8.17 3.81 -6.67
N PHE A 124 8.37 4.59 -5.62
CA PHE A 124 9.47 5.53 -5.54
C PHE A 124 10.80 4.82 -5.33
N VAL A 125 11.92 5.52 -5.63
CA VAL A 125 13.27 4.99 -5.40
C VAL A 125 13.37 4.47 -3.97
N SER A 126 13.73 3.20 -3.80
CA SER A 126 13.82 2.52 -2.50
C SER A 126 14.71 1.28 -2.58
N PRO A 127 15.47 0.95 -1.52
CA PRO A 127 16.40 -0.17 -1.53
C PRO A 127 15.75 -1.54 -1.32
N SER A 128 14.55 -1.62 -0.75
CA SER A 128 13.84 -2.89 -0.57
C SER A 128 12.96 -3.26 -1.77
N ASN A 129 12.59 -4.52 -1.87
CA ASN A 129 11.64 -4.97 -2.87
C ASN A 129 10.20 -4.50 -2.62
N HIS A 130 9.84 -4.26 -1.35
CA HIS A 130 8.53 -3.73 -0.96
C HIS A 130 8.41 -2.21 -1.07
N LYS A 131 9.54 -1.49 -1.05
CA LYS A 131 9.69 -0.05 -1.25
C LYS A 131 8.97 0.86 -0.24
N TYR A 132 8.66 0.36 0.96
CA TYR A 132 8.14 1.19 2.07
C TYR A 132 9.24 2.00 2.79
N ASP A 133 10.48 1.91 2.35
CA ASP A 133 11.66 2.64 2.83
C ASP A 133 12.16 3.63 1.77
N ILE A 134 11.34 4.65 1.50
CA ILE A 134 11.54 5.59 0.38
C ILE A 134 12.90 6.28 0.46
N GLN A 135 13.65 6.23 -0.64
CA GLN A 135 14.93 6.91 -0.84
C GLN A 135 14.74 8.29 -1.50
N ASP A 136 13.83 8.44 -2.45
CA ASP A 136 13.52 9.70 -3.12
C ASP A 136 12.06 9.76 -3.56
N TYR A 137 11.29 10.72 -3.02
CA TYR A 137 9.88 10.92 -3.34
C TYR A 137 9.63 11.62 -4.69
N ASP A 138 10.66 12.18 -5.30
CA ASP A 138 10.53 12.93 -6.55
C ASP A 138 10.55 12.05 -7.79
N PHE A 139 11.02 10.80 -7.65
CA PHE A 139 11.25 9.91 -8.77
C PHE A 139 10.78 8.49 -8.47
N VAL A 140 10.27 7.84 -9.51
CA VAL A 140 10.03 6.39 -9.47
C VAL A 140 11.36 5.65 -9.54
N ASP A 141 11.38 4.45 -8.99
CA ASP A 141 12.60 3.63 -8.94
C ASP A 141 13.07 3.23 -10.35
N PRO A 142 14.33 3.50 -10.72
CA PRO A 142 14.87 3.09 -12.01
C PRO A 142 14.85 1.58 -12.27
N HIS A 143 14.84 0.74 -11.21
CA HIS A 143 14.66 -0.71 -11.37
C HIS A 143 13.22 -1.09 -11.75
N PHE A 144 12.24 -0.19 -11.57
CA PHE A 144 10.90 -0.33 -12.16
C PHE A 144 10.77 0.45 -13.46
N GLY A 145 11.66 1.41 -13.69
CA GLY A 145 11.64 2.38 -14.77
C GLY A 145 12.57 2.07 -15.93
N LYS A 146 13.39 3.05 -16.26
CA LYS A 146 14.36 2.96 -17.38
C LYS A 146 15.75 3.38 -16.92
N ILE A 147 16.72 2.48 -17.04
CA ILE A 147 18.13 2.76 -16.82
C ILE A 147 18.78 3.02 -18.17
N VAL A 148 19.28 4.22 -18.39
CA VAL A 148 19.99 4.63 -19.62
C VAL A 148 21.49 4.78 -19.40
N ASN A 149 21.89 5.17 -18.20
CA ASN A 149 23.27 5.21 -17.75
C ASN A 149 23.48 4.06 -16.74
N ASP A 150 24.15 3.01 -17.18
CA ASP A 150 24.48 1.85 -16.35
C ASP A 150 26.00 1.64 -16.32
N GLY A 151 26.53 1.35 -15.14
CA GLY A 151 27.98 1.19 -14.97
C GLY A 151 28.33 0.95 -13.51
N GLY A 152 29.62 1.10 -13.21
CA GLY A 152 30.13 0.86 -11.86
C GLY A 152 30.15 -0.61 -11.45
N GLY A 153 30.78 -0.88 -10.32
CA GLY A 153 30.88 -2.21 -9.72
C GLY A 153 29.78 -2.46 -8.70
N THR A 154 29.54 -3.74 -8.43
CA THR A 154 28.76 -4.23 -7.29
C THR A 154 29.65 -4.27 -6.04
N VAL A 155 29.04 -4.38 -4.85
CA VAL A 155 29.79 -4.55 -3.60
C VAL A 155 30.38 -5.95 -3.50
N ALA A 156 31.44 -6.11 -2.70
CA ALA A 156 31.93 -7.44 -2.37
C ALA A 156 30.88 -8.21 -1.55
N HIS A 157 30.78 -9.50 -1.76
CA HIS A 157 29.74 -10.35 -1.13
C HIS A 157 29.62 -10.19 0.40
N TYR A 158 30.73 -9.87 1.08
CA TYR A 158 30.77 -9.63 2.52
C TYR A 158 31.01 -8.17 2.90
N ALA A 159 30.73 -7.23 2.01
CA ALA A 159 30.84 -5.81 2.34
C ALA A 159 29.92 -5.45 3.50
N SER A 160 30.38 -4.55 4.37
CA SER A 160 29.62 -4.07 5.53
C SER A 160 28.93 -2.71 5.28
N ASN A 161 29.15 -2.10 4.12
CA ASN A 161 28.62 -0.78 3.76
C ASN A 161 28.50 -0.62 2.25
N ASN A 162 27.94 0.50 1.81
CA ASN A 162 27.67 0.81 0.42
C ASN A 162 28.71 1.75 -0.24
N PHE A 163 29.91 1.90 0.32
CA PHE A 163 30.92 2.83 -0.26
C PHE A 163 31.33 2.46 -1.68
N SER A 164 31.33 1.17 -2.01
CA SER A 164 31.67 0.64 -3.35
C SER A 164 30.44 0.19 -4.15
N ALA A 165 29.23 0.55 -3.75
CA ALA A 165 28.00 0.24 -4.48
C ALA A 165 27.82 1.17 -5.69
N ASP A 166 28.84 1.30 -6.55
CA ASP A 166 28.86 2.29 -7.60
C ASP A 166 27.76 2.06 -8.64
N LYS A 167 27.43 0.80 -8.92
CA LYS A 167 26.34 0.43 -9.82
C LYS A 167 25.00 0.97 -9.30
N TYR A 168 24.67 0.69 -8.03
CA TYR A 168 23.43 1.18 -7.40
C TYR A 168 23.38 2.71 -7.37
N LYS A 169 24.50 3.36 -6.96
CA LYS A 169 24.59 4.82 -6.95
C LYS A 169 24.32 5.41 -8.33
N ILE A 170 24.95 4.90 -9.38
CA ILE A 170 24.70 5.36 -10.75
C ILE A 170 23.23 5.16 -11.13
N ARG A 171 22.69 3.95 -10.92
CA ARG A 171 21.33 3.61 -11.30
C ARG A 171 20.29 4.49 -10.61
N THR A 172 20.47 4.80 -9.30
CA THR A 172 19.44 5.44 -8.47
C THR A 172 19.68 6.93 -8.18
N THR A 173 20.82 7.51 -8.56
CA THR A 173 21.11 8.94 -8.34
C THR A 173 21.45 9.71 -9.61
N ASP A 174 21.65 9.04 -10.74
CA ASP A 174 21.84 9.71 -12.03
C ASP A 174 20.53 10.36 -12.48
N LEU A 175 20.57 11.68 -12.73
CA LEU A 175 19.37 12.46 -13.04
C LEU A 175 18.69 12.07 -14.36
N GLU A 176 19.43 11.51 -15.31
CA GLU A 176 18.86 11.03 -16.57
C GLU A 176 18.11 9.71 -16.37
N ASN A 177 18.67 8.77 -15.60
CA ASN A 177 17.97 7.54 -15.20
C ASN A 177 16.66 7.85 -14.49
N LEU A 178 16.69 8.78 -13.53
CA LEU A 178 15.54 9.21 -12.78
C LEU A 178 14.47 9.86 -13.69
N ALA A 179 14.89 10.74 -14.59
CA ALA A 179 13.99 11.41 -15.53
C ALA A 179 13.35 10.44 -16.53
N GLU A 180 14.12 9.51 -17.10
CA GLU A 180 13.61 8.52 -18.05
C GLU A 180 12.68 7.52 -17.37
N SER A 181 12.94 7.17 -16.10
CA SER A 181 12.03 6.34 -15.31
C SER A 181 10.70 7.04 -15.06
N ASN A 182 10.70 8.31 -14.69
CA ASN A 182 9.48 9.10 -14.59
C ASN A 182 8.72 9.18 -15.92
N LYS A 183 9.41 9.31 -17.05
CA LYS A 183 8.76 9.30 -18.38
C LYS A 183 8.09 7.97 -18.70
N LEU A 184 8.70 6.84 -18.33
CA LEU A 184 8.08 5.52 -18.51
C LEU A 184 6.82 5.39 -17.64
N PHE A 185 6.85 5.86 -16.39
CA PHE A 185 5.67 5.86 -15.52
C PHE A 185 4.54 6.75 -16.09
N ILE A 186 4.86 7.96 -16.57
CA ILE A 186 3.89 8.84 -17.26
C ILE A 186 3.25 8.10 -18.45
N LYS A 187 4.06 7.37 -19.24
CA LYS A 187 3.57 6.54 -20.35
C LYS A 187 2.64 5.43 -19.86
N LEU A 188 2.96 4.78 -18.74
CA LEU A 188 2.11 3.76 -18.12
C LEU A 188 0.74 4.35 -17.74
N VAL A 189 0.73 5.44 -16.97
CA VAL A 189 -0.51 6.11 -16.55
C VAL A 189 -1.36 6.50 -17.75
N LYS A 190 -0.75 7.11 -18.77
CA LYS A 190 -1.44 7.46 -20.02
C LYS A 190 -2.09 6.24 -20.68
N LYS A 191 -1.33 5.13 -20.81
CA LYS A 191 -1.85 3.89 -21.42
C LYS A 191 -2.94 3.23 -20.60
N ALA A 192 -2.87 3.30 -19.27
CA ALA A 192 -3.95 2.86 -18.39
C ALA A 192 -5.22 3.69 -18.62
N HIS A 193 -5.10 5.02 -18.65
CA HIS A 193 -6.22 5.93 -18.95
C HIS A 193 -6.83 5.70 -20.35
N GLU A 194 -6.02 5.40 -21.37
CA GLU A 194 -6.51 5.05 -22.71
C GLU A 194 -7.40 3.79 -22.71
N LYS A 195 -7.28 2.95 -21.68
CA LYS A 195 -8.12 1.77 -21.45
C LYS A 195 -9.26 2.00 -20.42
N GLY A 196 -9.41 3.23 -19.94
CA GLY A 196 -10.38 3.57 -18.90
C GLY A 196 -9.94 3.15 -17.49
N ILE A 197 -8.69 2.73 -17.31
CA ILE A 197 -8.16 2.27 -16.02
C ILE A 197 -7.52 3.46 -15.29
N LYS A 198 -7.97 3.72 -14.06
CA LYS A 198 -7.44 4.72 -13.15
C LYS A 198 -6.19 4.21 -12.42
N VAL A 199 -5.38 5.11 -11.86
CA VAL A 199 -4.13 4.76 -11.18
C VAL A 199 -4.04 5.44 -9.83
N ILE A 200 -3.86 4.65 -8.76
CA ILE A 200 -3.58 5.10 -7.39
C ILE A 200 -2.16 4.69 -7.04
N ILE A 201 -1.42 5.57 -6.36
CA ILE A 201 -0.06 5.28 -5.88
C ILE A 201 0.02 5.36 -4.35
N ASP A 202 1.02 4.68 -3.79
CA ASP A 202 1.23 4.60 -2.33
C ASP A 202 2.07 5.78 -1.82
N GLY A 203 1.58 6.45 -0.79
CA GLY A 203 2.22 7.58 -0.11
C GLY A 203 2.74 7.19 1.26
N VAL A 204 4.01 6.84 1.35
CA VAL A 204 4.70 6.50 2.60
C VAL A 204 5.26 7.77 3.21
N PHE A 205 4.44 8.50 3.97
CA PHE A 205 4.80 9.84 4.47
C PHE A 205 5.08 9.89 5.96
N ASN A 206 4.82 8.83 6.72
CA ASN A 206 5.12 8.77 8.15
C ASN A 206 6.63 8.67 8.43
N HIS A 207 7.36 7.99 7.59
CA HIS A 207 8.80 7.72 7.68
C HIS A 207 9.42 7.70 6.29
N CYS A 208 10.74 7.68 6.22
CA CYS A 208 11.47 7.41 4.98
C CYS A 208 12.44 6.23 5.20
N GLY A 209 13.22 5.86 4.18
CA GLY A 209 14.30 4.87 4.33
C GLY A 209 15.60 5.48 4.88
N SER A 210 16.48 4.66 5.45
CA SER A 210 17.84 5.08 5.83
C SER A 210 18.71 5.48 4.62
N PHE A 211 18.34 5.03 3.42
CA PHE A 211 18.93 5.40 2.14
C PHE A 211 18.45 6.77 1.62
N ASN A 212 17.40 7.35 2.22
CA ASN A 212 16.79 8.58 1.72
C ASN A 212 17.81 9.71 1.64
N LYS A 213 17.75 10.50 0.55
CA LYS A 213 18.66 11.63 0.31
C LYS A 213 18.69 12.68 1.44
N TRP A 214 17.65 12.74 2.26
CA TRP A 214 17.60 13.64 3.41
C TRP A 214 18.39 13.11 4.62
N MET A 215 18.39 11.79 4.80
CA MET A 215 19.13 11.09 5.87
C MET A 215 20.53 10.69 5.40
N ASP A 216 20.63 9.97 4.29
CA ASP A 216 21.84 9.40 3.66
C ASP A 216 22.74 8.62 4.63
N ARG A 217 22.14 7.85 5.54
CA ARG A 217 22.88 6.99 6.46
C ARG A 217 23.80 6.01 5.71
N GLU A 218 23.34 5.53 4.58
CA GLU A 218 24.04 4.49 3.79
C GLU A 218 25.08 5.06 2.82
N GLY A 219 25.22 6.39 2.76
CA GLY A 219 26.24 7.09 1.98
C GLY A 219 26.05 6.96 0.45
N ILE A 220 24.81 6.84 0.00
CA ILE A 220 24.47 6.71 -1.42
C ILE A 220 24.71 8.04 -2.16
N TYR A 221 24.41 9.16 -1.50
CA TYR A 221 24.53 10.50 -2.06
C TYR A 221 25.83 11.21 -1.67
N ARG A 222 26.59 10.64 -0.73
CA ARG A 222 27.83 11.23 -0.21
C ARG A 222 28.82 11.54 -1.33
N GLY A 223 29.24 12.79 -1.44
CA GLY A 223 30.19 13.27 -2.47
C GLY A 223 29.57 13.51 -3.85
N ASN A 224 28.29 13.26 -4.05
CA ASN A 224 27.61 13.59 -5.31
C ASN A 224 27.22 15.08 -5.30
N LYS A 225 27.78 15.86 -6.25
CA LYS A 225 27.62 17.32 -6.33
C LYS A 225 26.19 17.79 -6.62
N ASN A 226 25.33 16.90 -7.08
CA ASN A 226 23.93 17.21 -7.37
C ASN A 226 23.04 17.16 -6.11
N TYR A 227 23.58 16.72 -4.96
CA TYR A 227 22.83 16.53 -3.73
C TYR A 227 23.52 17.22 -2.56
N HIS A 228 22.74 17.64 -1.58
CA HIS A 228 23.27 18.15 -0.32
C HIS A 228 23.65 16.99 0.60
N PRO A 229 24.58 17.19 1.55
CA PRO A 229 24.85 16.21 2.59
C PRO A 229 23.58 15.84 3.36
N GLY A 230 23.42 14.56 3.65
CA GLY A 230 22.30 14.07 4.47
C GLY A 230 22.39 14.52 5.94
N ALA A 231 21.26 14.46 6.65
CA ALA A 231 21.20 14.83 8.07
C ALA A 231 22.02 13.89 8.96
N TYR A 232 22.25 12.65 8.55
CA TYR A 232 23.15 11.71 9.23
C TYR A 232 24.60 12.18 9.20
N GLU A 233 25.05 12.69 8.05
CA GLU A 233 26.43 13.09 7.82
C GLU A 233 26.78 14.42 8.51
N SER A 234 25.85 15.39 8.50
CA SER A 234 26.15 16.75 8.96
C SER A 234 24.97 17.40 9.69
N LYS A 235 25.28 18.06 10.81
CA LYS A 235 24.34 18.94 11.53
C LYS A 235 23.87 20.11 10.65
N ASP A 236 24.74 20.60 9.77
CA ASP A 236 24.47 21.74 8.89
C ASP A 236 23.72 21.32 7.61
N SER A 237 23.30 20.07 7.51
CA SER A 237 22.45 19.60 6.43
C SER A 237 21.16 20.42 6.33
N PRO A 238 20.70 20.81 5.13
CA PRO A 238 19.43 21.49 4.96
C PRO A 238 18.22 20.63 5.36
N TYR A 239 18.45 19.35 5.67
CA TYR A 239 17.46 18.36 6.07
C TYR A 239 17.51 18.02 7.56
N SER A 240 18.38 18.65 8.37
CA SER A 240 18.55 18.31 9.80
C SER A 240 17.25 18.41 10.59
N SER A 241 16.39 19.41 10.30
CA SER A 241 15.09 19.57 10.94
C SER A 241 14.04 18.53 10.52
N PHE A 242 14.33 17.71 9.50
CA PHE A 242 13.39 16.66 9.05
C PHE A 242 13.35 15.46 10.00
N PHE A 243 14.28 15.39 10.94
CA PHE A 243 14.46 14.28 11.87
C PHE A 243 14.69 14.77 13.29
N LYS A 244 14.29 13.95 14.28
CA LYS A 244 14.65 14.17 15.68
C LYS A 244 15.90 13.36 16.03
N PHE A 245 16.93 14.04 16.53
CA PHE A 245 18.15 13.41 17.01
C PHE A 245 18.21 13.43 18.54
N GLY A 246 18.64 12.33 19.12
CA GLY A 246 18.77 12.20 20.58
C GLY A 246 20.02 12.87 21.16
N ASN A 247 21.01 13.20 20.33
CA ASN A 247 22.25 13.85 20.72
C ASN A 247 22.87 14.67 19.57
N GLU A 248 24.01 15.35 19.86
CA GLU A 248 24.74 16.22 18.95
C GLU A 248 26.03 15.56 18.40
N SER A 249 26.05 14.25 18.22
CA SER A 249 27.26 13.49 17.84
C SER A 249 27.41 13.39 16.33
N TRP A 250 27.86 14.45 15.67
CA TRP A 250 28.24 14.44 14.26
C TRP A 250 29.78 14.33 14.07
N PRO A 251 30.26 13.83 12.92
CA PRO A 251 29.49 13.26 11.81
C PRO A 251 28.93 11.88 12.12
N ASP A 252 28.07 11.39 11.21
CA ASP A 252 27.47 10.06 11.24
C ASP A 252 26.60 9.81 12.50
N ASN A 253 25.68 10.77 12.73
CA ASN A 253 24.80 10.73 13.91
C ASN A 253 23.65 9.71 13.76
N GLY A 254 23.80 8.55 14.40
CA GLY A 254 22.82 7.46 14.42
C GLY A 254 21.74 7.59 15.52
N SER A 255 21.67 8.71 16.24
CA SER A 255 20.69 8.89 17.34
C SER A 255 19.32 9.38 16.90
N TYR A 256 19.02 9.34 15.60
CA TYR A 256 17.71 9.74 15.09
C TYR A 256 16.59 8.79 15.52
N GLU A 257 15.39 9.32 15.60
CA GLU A 257 14.19 8.54 15.89
C GLU A 257 13.81 7.65 14.70
N GLY A 258 13.64 6.34 14.94
CA GLY A 258 13.11 5.39 13.98
C GLY A 258 11.64 5.05 14.28
N TRP A 259 10.82 4.87 13.24
CA TRP A 259 9.45 4.41 13.40
C TRP A 259 9.45 3.02 14.04
N TRP A 260 8.74 2.86 15.16
CA TRP A 260 8.78 1.69 16.04
C TRP A 260 10.20 1.26 16.46
N GLY A 261 11.17 2.20 16.44
CA GLY A 261 12.56 1.95 16.81
C GLY A 261 13.40 1.29 15.70
N PHE A 262 12.87 1.13 14.50
CA PHE A 262 13.63 0.64 13.36
C PHE A 262 14.53 1.73 12.79
N ASP A 263 15.83 1.52 12.84
CA ASP A 263 16.84 2.45 12.33
C ASP A 263 16.88 2.54 10.79
N THR A 264 16.30 1.55 10.12
CA THR A 264 16.10 1.56 8.66
C THR A 264 14.93 2.41 8.20
N LEU A 265 14.07 2.85 9.14
CA LEU A 265 12.85 3.63 8.89
C LEU A 265 12.85 4.94 9.71
N PRO A 266 13.71 5.92 9.37
CA PRO A 266 13.76 7.21 10.06
C PRO A 266 12.38 7.88 10.11
N LYS A 267 11.89 8.20 11.32
CA LYS A 267 10.63 8.90 11.55
C LYS A 267 10.75 10.36 11.11
N LEU A 268 9.77 10.86 10.36
CA LEU A 268 9.77 12.21 9.85
C LEU A 268 9.21 13.22 10.89
N ASN A 269 9.93 14.31 11.11
CA ASN A 269 9.64 15.33 12.13
C ASN A 269 8.89 16.53 11.55
N TYR A 270 7.63 16.36 11.27
CA TYR A 270 6.79 17.39 10.65
C TYR A 270 6.50 18.59 11.57
N GLU A 271 6.33 18.36 12.88
CA GLU A 271 5.92 19.40 13.82
C GLU A 271 6.99 20.47 14.02
N GLU A 272 8.26 20.13 13.84
CA GLU A 272 9.38 21.04 13.95
C GLU A 272 9.96 21.47 12.59
N SER A 273 9.36 21.03 11.47
CA SER A 273 9.86 21.34 10.13
C SER A 273 8.76 21.71 9.14
N GLU A 274 8.46 23.00 9.05
CA GLU A 274 7.56 23.55 8.03
C GLU A 274 8.05 23.22 6.61
N LYS A 275 9.37 23.23 6.40
CA LYS A 275 9.99 22.87 5.12
C LYS A 275 9.68 21.44 4.70
N LEU A 276 9.68 20.49 5.64
CA LEU A 276 9.27 19.11 5.39
C LEU A 276 7.77 19.04 5.05
N CYS A 277 6.93 19.72 5.84
CA CYS A 277 5.50 19.79 5.55
C CYS A 277 5.24 20.25 4.12
N GLU A 278 5.81 21.39 3.72
CA GLU A 278 5.64 21.94 2.36
C GLU A 278 6.19 21.00 1.29
N TYR A 279 7.31 20.33 1.55
CA TYR A 279 7.87 19.36 0.61
C TYR A 279 6.88 18.23 0.32
N ILE A 280 6.34 17.60 1.36
CA ILE A 280 5.40 16.48 1.19
C ILE A 280 4.06 16.94 0.60
N LEU A 281 3.55 18.12 0.98
CA LEU A 281 2.37 18.69 0.33
C LEU A 281 2.59 18.93 -1.17
N ASN A 282 3.80 19.34 -1.57
CA ASN A 282 4.18 19.50 -2.98
C ASN A 282 4.29 18.15 -3.70
N ILE A 283 4.78 17.09 -3.04
CA ILE A 283 4.74 15.73 -3.57
C ILE A 283 3.29 15.30 -3.78
N GLY A 284 2.40 15.55 -2.81
CA GLY A 284 0.97 15.27 -2.94
C GLY A 284 0.34 15.91 -4.18
N ARG A 285 0.66 17.18 -4.45
CA ARG A 285 0.19 17.93 -5.65
C ARG A 285 0.80 17.41 -6.95
N LYS A 286 2.13 17.21 -6.93
CA LYS A 286 2.93 16.86 -8.12
C LYS A 286 2.39 15.64 -8.83
N TRP A 287 2.21 14.55 -8.13
CA TRP A 287 1.86 13.26 -8.74
C TRP A 287 0.43 13.20 -9.26
N VAL A 288 -0.51 13.97 -8.68
CA VAL A 288 -1.89 14.07 -9.20
C VAL A 288 -2.07 15.12 -10.30
N SER A 289 -1.01 15.86 -10.63
CA SER A 289 -0.99 16.93 -11.65
C SER A 289 -0.30 16.47 -12.94
N PRO A 290 -0.52 17.16 -14.07
CA PRO A 290 0.29 16.95 -15.27
C PRO A 290 1.78 17.14 -14.97
N PRO A 291 2.67 16.30 -15.55
CA PRO A 291 2.36 15.29 -16.57
C PRO A 291 2.02 13.90 -16.00
N TYR A 292 2.09 13.70 -14.68
CA TYR A 292 1.91 12.39 -14.04
C TYR A 292 0.45 11.94 -14.07
N ASN A 293 -0.48 12.80 -13.65
CA ASN A 293 -1.93 12.60 -13.69
C ASN A 293 -2.40 11.30 -13.01
N VAL A 294 -1.79 10.90 -11.89
CA VAL A 294 -2.36 9.78 -11.11
C VAL A 294 -3.70 10.20 -10.50
N ASP A 295 -4.58 9.24 -10.29
CA ASP A 295 -5.97 9.48 -9.89
C ASP A 295 -6.16 9.46 -8.36
N GLY A 296 -5.09 9.27 -7.60
CA GLY A 296 -5.16 9.35 -6.15
C GLY A 296 -3.99 8.75 -5.39
N TRP A 297 -4.14 8.81 -4.08
CA TRP A 297 -3.17 8.35 -3.08
C TRP A 297 -3.79 7.29 -2.17
N ARG A 298 -3.07 6.20 -1.95
CA ARG A 298 -3.20 5.37 -0.74
C ARG A 298 -2.14 5.86 0.25
N LEU A 299 -2.51 6.06 1.49
CA LEU A 299 -1.63 6.61 2.52
C LEU A 299 -1.23 5.52 3.51
N ASP A 300 0.05 5.20 3.53
CA ASP A 300 0.65 4.21 4.43
C ASP A 300 0.64 4.70 5.87
N VAL A 301 0.21 3.84 6.80
CA VAL A 301 0.11 4.09 8.25
C VAL A 301 -0.29 5.53 8.60
N ALA A 302 -1.35 6.00 7.94
CA ALA A 302 -1.70 7.42 7.89
C ALA A 302 -1.98 8.03 9.29
N ALA A 303 -2.49 7.24 10.24
CA ALA A 303 -2.74 7.70 11.60
C ALA A 303 -1.46 7.92 12.43
N ASP A 304 -0.33 7.30 12.01
CA ASP A 304 0.95 7.42 12.73
C ASP A 304 1.74 8.67 12.35
N LEU A 305 1.35 9.40 11.28
CA LEU A 305 2.08 10.56 10.81
C LEU A 305 2.10 11.68 11.86
N GLY A 306 3.27 12.24 12.10
CA GLY A 306 3.52 13.24 13.14
C GLY A 306 3.77 12.61 14.51
N HIS A 307 3.78 13.42 15.56
CA HIS A 307 4.05 13.01 16.94
C HIS A 307 2.85 13.30 17.87
N SER A 308 1.79 13.92 17.35
CA SER A 308 0.55 14.18 18.08
C SER A 308 -0.67 13.97 17.17
N GLU A 309 -1.77 13.53 17.77
CA GLU A 309 -3.05 13.35 17.09
C GLU A 309 -3.56 14.68 16.51
N GLU A 310 -3.41 15.77 17.25
CA GLU A 310 -3.81 17.11 16.79
C GLU A 310 -3.06 17.50 15.52
N PHE A 311 -1.73 17.32 15.49
CA PHE A 311 -0.93 17.61 14.31
C PHE A 311 -1.30 16.70 13.14
N ASN A 312 -1.51 15.40 13.38
CA ASN A 312 -1.93 14.44 12.36
C ASN A 312 -3.19 14.93 11.62
N HIS A 313 -4.24 15.30 12.38
CA HIS A 313 -5.46 15.84 11.79
C HIS A 313 -5.24 17.16 11.03
N GLN A 314 -4.40 18.06 11.54
CA GLN A 314 -4.07 19.31 10.84
C GLN A 314 -3.32 19.05 9.54
N PHE A 315 -2.37 18.12 9.53
CA PHE A 315 -1.60 17.77 8.35
C PHE A 315 -2.50 17.18 7.26
N TRP A 316 -3.37 16.23 7.59
CA TRP A 316 -4.24 15.60 6.59
C TRP A 316 -5.28 16.57 6.01
N ARG A 317 -5.72 17.58 6.75
CA ARG A 317 -6.52 18.68 6.19
C ARG A 317 -5.73 19.48 5.15
N LYS A 318 -4.48 19.82 5.45
CA LYS A 318 -3.59 20.50 4.50
C LYS A 318 -3.30 19.64 3.27
N PHE A 319 -3.05 18.35 3.48
CA PHE A 319 -2.79 17.41 2.39
C PHE A 319 -4.01 17.25 1.48
N ARG A 320 -5.20 17.05 2.06
CA ARG A 320 -6.44 17.03 1.27
C ARG A 320 -6.61 18.31 0.45
N LYS A 321 -6.45 19.45 1.06
CA LYS A 321 -6.55 20.74 0.37
C LYS A 321 -5.57 20.79 -0.80
N ALA A 322 -4.30 20.44 -0.58
CA ALA A 322 -3.27 20.45 -1.60
C ALA A 322 -3.59 19.52 -2.78
N VAL A 323 -4.03 18.30 -2.50
CA VAL A 323 -4.37 17.30 -3.52
C VAL A 323 -5.63 17.69 -4.28
N LYS A 324 -6.71 18.10 -3.58
CA LYS A 324 -7.99 18.43 -4.22
C LYS A 324 -7.94 19.76 -5.01
N GLU A 325 -7.10 20.71 -4.64
CA GLU A 325 -6.83 21.91 -5.45
C GLU A 325 -6.08 21.56 -6.74
N ALA A 326 -5.19 20.60 -6.71
CA ALA A 326 -4.44 20.14 -7.89
C ALA A 326 -5.29 19.22 -8.79
N ASN A 327 -6.05 18.32 -8.20
CA ASN A 327 -6.97 17.41 -8.89
C ASN A 327 -8.20 17.11 -8.00
N PRO A 328 -9.34 17.79 -8.21
CA PRO A 328 -10.54 17.59 -7.39
C PRO A 328 -11.09 16.15 -7.47
N ASN A 329 -10.79 15.42 -8.54
CA ASN A 329 -11.21 14.03 -8.75
C ASN A 329 -10.21 13.00 -8.23
N ALA A 330 -9.08 13.39 -7.61
CA ALA A 330 -8.17 12.46 -6.99
C ALA A 330 -8.77 11.89 -5.70
N ILE A 331 -8.68 10.56 -5.50
CA ILE A 331 -9.08 9.92 -4.24
C ILE A 331 -7.95 9.97 -3.21
N ILE A 332 -8.30 10.08 -1.94
CA ILE A 332 -7.40 9.98 -0.78
C ILE A 332 -7.89 8.82 0.08
N LEU A 333 -7.23 7.69 -0.04
CA LEU A 333 -7.54 6.45 0.65
C LEU A 333 -6.44 6.17 1.69
N ALA A 334 -6.80 5.87 2.94
CA ALA A 334 -5.83 5.66 4.00
C ALA A 334 -5.79 4.20 4.46
N GLU A 335 -4.59 3.73 4.78
CA GLU A 335 -4.46 2.56 5.63
C GLU A 335 -4.72 2.96 7.08
N HIS A 336 -5.68 2.28 7.71
CA HIS A 336 -6.01 2.46 9.12
C HIS A 336 -6.65 1.20 9.67
N TYR A 337 -6.34 0.88 10.91
CA TYR A 337 -6.94 -0.21 11.67
C TYR A 337 -7.89 0.37 12.71
N GLY A 338 -9.09 -0.20 12.85
CA GLY A 338 -10.10 0.27 13.80
C GLY A 338 -10.97 1.43 13.27
N ASP A 339 -11.52 2.23 14.18
CA ASP A 339 -12.48 3.30 13.88
C ASP A 339 -11.78 4.52 13.24
N ALA A 340 -11.99 4.72 11.94
CA ALA A 340 -11.47 5.84 11.17
C ALA A 340 -12.39 7.08 11.15
N ASN A 341 -13.51 7.09 11.86
CA ASN A 341 -14.53 8.14 11.79
C ASN A 341 -13.96 9.55 11.97
N ALA A 342 -12.96 9.71 12.86
CA ALA A 342 -12.33 11.02 13.12
C ALA A 342 -11.69 11.67 11.87
N TRP A 343 -11.21 10.88 10.93
CA TRP A 343 -10.58 11.34 9.67
C TRP A 343 -11.55 11.39 8.48
N LEU A 344 -12.72 10.73 8.57
CA LEU A 344 -13.67 10.57 7.47
C LEU A 344 -14.83 11.58 7.52
N ARG A 345 -14.55 12.80 7.99
CA ARG A 345 -15.55 13.88 8.13
C ARG A 345 -15.62 14.82 6.92
N GLY A 346 -14.97 14.44 5.82
CA GLY A 346 -15.01 15.19 4.57
C GLY A 346 -13.90 16.24 4.42
N ASP A 347 -13.03 16.38 5.41
CA ASP A 347 -11.95 17.36 5.44
C ASP A 347 -10.52 16.74 5.44
N GLN A 348 -10.41 15.41 5.49
CA GLN A 348 -9.13 14.68 5.54
C GLN A 348 -9.13 13.55 4.50
N TRP A 349 -9.30 12.28 4.90
CA TRP A 349 -9.34 11.16 3.96
C TRP A 349 -10.74 11.03 3.32
N ASP A 350 -10.79 10.47 2.13
CA ASP A 350 -12.05 10.10 1.46
C ASP A 350 -12.58 8.77 2.01
N THR A 351 -11.67 7.80 2.25
CA THR A 351 -12.01 6.44 2.66
C THR A 351 -10.80 5.70 3.23
N VAL A 352 -10.98 4.42 3.56
CA VAL A 352 -9.95 3.53 4.11
C VAL A 352 -9.90 2.18 3.41
N MET A 353 -8.80 1.46 3.61
CA MET A 353 -8.74 0.01 3.41
C MET A 353 -9.67 -0.64 4.43
N ASN A 354 -10.69 -1.38 3.96
CA ASN A 354 -11.82 -1.82 4.78
C ASN A 354 -11.50 -3.11 5.56
N TYR A 355 -10.49 -3.05 6.42
CA TYR A 355 -10.06 -4.21 7.20
C TYR A 355 -11.15 -4.68 8.18
N ASP A 356 -11.64 -3.75 8.99
CA ASP A 356 -12.58 -4.07 10.08
C ASP A 356 -14.02 -4.28 9.59
N GLY A 357 -14.41 -3.59 8.50
CA GLY A 357 -15.75 -3.71 7.92
C GLY A 357 -15.89 -4.80 6.88
N PHE A 358 -14.79 -5.37 6.39
CA PHE A 358 -14.82 -6.40 5.35
C PHE A 358 -13.81 -7.53 5.58
N MET A 359 -12.49 -7.26 5.53
CA MET A 359 -11.46 -8.31 5.48
C MET A 359 -11.53 -9.24 6.69
N ASP A 360 -11.51 -8.69 7.91
CA ASP A 360 -11.52 -9.48 9.15
C ASP A 360 -12.84 -10.25 9.34
N PRO A 361 -14.04 -9.60 9.24
CA PRO A 361 -15.30 -10.34 9.41
C PRO A 361 -15.47 -11.47 8.39
N VAL A 362 -15.12 -11.23 7.13
CA VAL A 362 -15.22 -12.24 6.07
C VAL A 362 -14.25 -13.41 6.31
N SER A 363 -13.00 -13.09 6.71
CA SER A 363 -12.01 -14.11 7.03
C SER A 363 -12.47 -15.01 8.17
N TRP A 364 -12.87 -14.43 9.30
CA TRP A 364 -13.39 -15.17 10.45
C TRP A 364 -14.60 -16.02 10.11
N PHE A 365 -15.56 -15.44 9.39
CA PHE A 365 -16.81 -16.14 9.03
C PHE A 365 -16.58 -17.35 8.14
N LEU A 366 -15.78 -17.19 7.07
CA LEU A 366 -15.61 -18.24 6.07
C LEU A 366 -14.52 -19.25 6.43
N THR A 367 -13.53 -18.85 7.21
CA THR A 367 -12.36 -19.69 7.48
C THR A 367 -12.11 -20.01 8.95
N GLY A 368 -12.61 -19.19 9.88
CA GLY A 368 -12.29 -19.28 11.30
C GLY A 368 -10.83 -18.91 11.63
N VAL A 369 -10.15 -18.20 10.70
CA VAL A 369 -8.74 -17.79 10.83
C VAL A 369 -8.66 -16.28 10.59
N ASP A 370 -7.77 -15.61 11.31
CA ASP A 370 -7.52 -14.17 11.11
C ASP A 370 -6.81 -13.86 9.78
N LYS A 371 -6.76 -12.57 9.44
CA LYS A 371 -6.16 -12.09 8.18
C LYS A 371 -4.67 -12.42 8.01
N HIS A 372 -3.94 -12.66 9.10
CA HIS A 372 -2.52 -13.04 9.07
C HIS A 372 -2.29 -14.56 9.10
N SER A 373 -3.30 -15.36 9.34
CA SER A 373 -3.17 -16.81 9.64
C SER A 373 -2.36 -17.07 10.93
N ASP A 374 -2.40 -16.15 11.88
CA ASP A 374 -1.70 -16.29 13.16
C ASP A 374 -2.61 -16.90 14.25
N ASN A 375 -3.91 -16.65 14.16
CA ASN A 375 -4.89 -17.09 15.15
C ASN A 375 -6.05 -17.81 14.47
N SER A 376 -6.60 -18.80 15.18
CA SER A 376 -7.85 -19.47 14.78
C SER A 376 -8.90 -19.36 15.90
N ASN A 377 -10.16 -19.19 15.49
CA ASN A 377 -11.30 -19.22 16.37
C ASN A 377 -12.46 -19.96 15.71
N PRO A 378 -12.61 -21.28 15.96
CA PRO A 378 -13.66 -22.08 15.34
C PRO A 378 -15.09 -21.62 15.65
N SER A 379 -15.31 -20.86 16.74
CA SER A 379 -16.64 -20.33 17.09
C SER A 379 -17.10 -19.19 16.16
N MET A 380 -16.18 -18.60 15.42
CA MET A 380 -16.48 -17.56 14.42
C MET A 380 -16.84 -18.16 13.05
N LEU A 381 -16.43 -19.40 12.80
CA LEU A 381 -16.68 -20.07 11.52
C LEU A 381 -18.20 -20.29 11.36
N GLY A 382 -18.78 -19.72 10.30
CA GLY A 382 -20.20 -19.79 9.99
C GLY A 382 -21.10 -18.98 10.97
N ASN A 383 -20.53 -18.15 11.84
CA ASN A 383 -21.28 -17.34 12.78
C ASN A 383 -21.87 -16.10 12.08
N ALA A 384 -23.07 -16.26 11.50
CA ALA A 384 -23.74 -15.23 10.74
C ALA A 384 -24.11 -13.99 11.59
N GLU A 385 -24.39 -14.17 12.87
CA GLU A 385 -24.71 -13.07 13.79
C GLU A 385 -23.47 -12.19 14.02
N ALA A 386 -22.33 -12.81 14.31
CA ALA A 386 -21.07 -12.09 14.55
C ALA A 386 -20.61 -11.31 13.32
N VAL A 387 -20.63 -11.93 12.13
CA VAL A 387 -20.22 -11.25 10.89
C VAL A 387 -21.17 -10.11 10.53
N ASN A 388 -22.47 -10.32 10.64
CA ASN A 388 -23.47 -9.27 10.37
C ASN A 388 -23.33 -8.10 11.35
N HIS A 389 -23.08 -8.36 12.62
CA HIS A 389 -22.84 -7.31 13.61
C HIS A 389 -21.57 -6.52 13.28
N ALA A 390 -20.45 -7.20 13.01
CA ALA A 390 -19.18 -6.54 12.70
C ALA A 390 -19.28 -5.67 11.44
N ILE A 391 -19.82 -6.21 10.35
CA ILE A 391 -19.99 -5.46 9.09
C ILE A 391 -20.89 -4.23 9.32
N LYS A 392 -22.05 -4.41 9.97
CA LYS A 392 -22.94 -3.28 10.27
C LYS A 392 -22.27 -2.24 11.15
N TYR A 393 -21.57 -2.67 12.20
CA TYR A 393 -20.90 -1.76 13.14
C TYR A 393 -19.87 -0.88 12.40
N PHE A 394 -18.93 -1.48 11.68
CA PHE A 394 -17.87 -0.74 11.02
C PHE A 394 -18.39 0.10 9.84
N LEU A 395 -19.32 -0.41 9.04
CA LEU A 395 -19.93 0.39 7.98
C LEU A 395 -20.77 1.55 8.51
N SER A 396 -21.36 1.44 9.71
CA SER A 396 -22.08 2.57 10.34
C SER A 396 -21.16 3.71 10.78
N ARG A 397 -19.84 3.46 10.91
CA ARG A 397 -18.82 4.48 11.19
C ARG A 397 -18.34 5.21 9.95
N LEU A 398 -18.68 4.71 8.78
CA LEU A 398 -18.36 5.34 7.50
C LEU A 398 -19.58 6.12 7.00
N GLN A 399 -19.37 7.34 6.53
CA GLN A 399 -20.40 8.02 5.76
C GLN A 399 -20.65 7.26 4.45
N THR A 400 -21.84 7.36 3.87
CA THR A 400 -22.19 6.65 2.64
C THR A 400 -21.16 6.89 1.52
N GLU A 401 -20.73 8.14 1.35
CA GLU A 401 -19.70 8.50 0.36
C GLU A 401 -18.39 7.74 0.58
N SER A 402 -17.92 7.62 1.83
CA SER A 402 -16.71 6.87 2.19
C SER A 402 -16.91 5.37 2.03
N SER A 403 -18.08 4.84 2.42
CA SER A 403 -18.35 3.40 2.37
C SER A 403 -18.42 2.85 0.95
N LEU A 404 -18.91 3.65 -0.02
CA LEU A 404 -19.00 3.24 -1.43
C LEU A 404 -17.64 3.10 -2.13
N VAL A 405 -16.60 3.69 -1.57
CA VAL A 405 -15.23 3.66 -2.11
C VAL A 405 -14.25 2.96 -1.17
N ALA A 406 -14.73 2.38 -0.05
CA ALA A 406 -13.90 1.64 0.89
C ALA A 406 -13.34 0.37 0.21
N MET A 407 -12.05 0.11 0.42
CA MET A 407 -11.32 -0.94 -0.28
C MET A 407 -11.61 -2.31 0.31
N ASN A 408 -12.45 -3.11 -0.36
CA ASN A 408 -12.81 -4.45 0.06
C ASN A 408 -11.80 -5.47 -0.45
N GLU A 409 -10.84 -5.86 0.36
CA GLU A 409 -9.77 -6.80 0.03
C GLU A 409 -9.99 -8.15 0.70
N LEU A 410 -9.79 -9.23 -0.03
CA LEU A 410 -9.64 -10.57 0.54
C LEU A 410 -8.19 -10.84 0.96
N SER A 411 -7.24 -10.31 0.20
CA SER A 411 -5.80 -10.42 0.43
C SER A 411 -5.12 -9.10 0.11
N ASN A 412 -3.94 -8.85 0.69
CA ASN A 412 -3.04 -7.78 0.27
C ASN A 412 -1.56 -8.15 0.56
N HIS A 413 -0.66 -7.20 0.42
CA HIS A 413 0.78 -7.41 0.55
C HIS A 413 1.27 -7.70 1.98
N ASP A 414 0.45 -7.46 3.01
CA ASP A 414 0.78 -7.70 4.43
C ASP A 414 0.10 -8.94 5.01
N HIS A 415 -1.03 -9.36 4.41
CA HIS A 415 -1.87 -10.40 4.95
C HIS A 415 -1.72 -11.71 4.15
N SER A 416 -2.02 -12.84 4.78
CA SER A 416 -2.02 -14.11 4.07
C SER A 416 -3.03 -14.11 2.91
N ARG A 417 -2.75 -14.86 1.84
CA ARG A 417 -3.68 -15.03 0.74
C ARG A 417 -4.98 -15.67 1.23
N PHE A 418 -6.12 -15.15 0.82
CA PHE A 418 -7.40 -15.68 1.27
C PHE A 418 -7.60 -17.16 0.83
N LEU A 419 -7.10 -17.53 -0.34
CA LEU A 419 -7.12 -18.91 -0.77
C LEU A 419 -6.35 -19.82 0.20
N THR A 420 -5.22 -19.40 0.74
CA THR A 420 -4.50 -20.10 1.81
C THR A 420 -5.34 -20.21 3.08
N ARG A 421 -5.99 -19.14 3.52
CA ARG A 421 -6.84 -19.17 4.73
C ARG A 421 -8.00 -20.18 4.64
N THR A 422 -8.44 -20.54 3.42
CA THR A 422 -9.48 -21.57 3.23
C THR A 422 -9.08 -22.96 3.70
N ASN A 423 -7.78 -23.22 3.92
CA ASN A 423 -7.29 -24.46 4.54
C ASN A 423 -7.54 -24.51 6.06
N LYS A 424 -7.97 -23.38 6.66
CA LYS A 424 -8.29 -23.20 8.10
C LYS A 424 -7.12 -23.46 9.05
N MET A 425 -5.89 -23.36 8.56
CA MET A 425 -4.69 -23.57 9.35
C MET A 425 -4.05 -22.22 9.74
N VAL A 426 -3.43 -22.19 10.91
CA VAL A 426 -2.52 -21.11 11.31
C VAL A 426 -1.11 -21.49 10.93
N GLY A 427 -0.30 -20.51 10.49
CA GLY A 427 1.07 -20.73 10.11
C GLY A 427 1.72 -19.52 9.44
N ARG A 428 3.04 -19.55 9.43
CA ARG A 428 3.88 -18.62 8.68
C ARG A 428 4.95 -19.41 7.91
N VAL A 429 5.56 -18.81 6.91
CA VAL A 429 6.60 -19.48 6.12
C VAL A 429 7.73 -20.03 7.01
N ALA A 430 8.12 -19.31 8.06
CA ALA A 430 9.17 -19.72 8.99
C ALA A 430 8.82 -20.96 9.83
N THR A 431 7.54 -21.19 10.11
CA THR A 431 7.06 -22.29 10.97
C THR A 431 6.50 -23.46 10.19
N SER A 432 5.79 -23.19 9.11
CA SER A 432 5.02 -24.20 8.35
C SER A 432 5.59 -24.48 6.97
N GLY A 433 6.50 -23.64 6.48
CA GLY A 433 7.05 -23.71 5.14
C GLY A 433 6.06 -23.25 4.07
N THR A 434 6.59 -22.82 2.93
CA THR A 434 5.81 -22.26 1.82
C THR A 434 4.84 -23.27 1.17
N LYS A 435 5.14 -24.58 1.26
CA LYS A 435 4.32 -25.65 0.66
C LYS A 435 2.97 -25.79 1.37
N ALA A 436 2.95 -25.71 2.70
CA ALA A 436 1.74 -25.86 3.50
C ALA A 436 0.68 -24.80 3.20
N ALA A 437 1.07 -23.62 2.69
CA ALA A 437 0.14 -22.59 2.26
C ALA A 437 -0.79 -23.00 1.10
N GLN A 438 -0.43 -24.05 0.35
CA GLN A 438 -1.16 -24.54 -0.82
C GLN A 438 -1.90 -25.85 -0.55
N GLU A 439 -1.67 -26.47 0.62
CA GLU A 439 -2.26 -27.76 0.98
C GLU A 439 -3.67 -27.56 1.55
N ASN A 440 -4.59 -28.47 1.18
CA ASN A 440 -5.96 -28.49 1.69
C ASN A 440 -6.76 -27.18 1.47
N ILE A 441 -6.40 -26.39 0.48
CA ILE A 441 -7.18 -25.20 0.09
C ILE A 441 -8.57 -25.59 -0.39
N ASN A 442 -9.54 -24.69 -0.24
CA ASN A 442 -10.92 -24.91 -0.64
C ASN A 442 -11.43 -23.77 -1.54
N GLU A 443 -11.44 -24.04 -2.84
CA GLU A 443 -11.88 -23.05 -3.84
C GLU A 443 -13.36 -22.67 -3.70
N ALA A 444 -14.22 -23.55 -3.17
CA ALA A 444 -15.62 -23.20 -2.95
C ALA A 444 -15.79 -22.16 -1.85
N ILE A 445 -14.98 -22.22 -0.77
CA ILE A 445 -14.93 -21.17 0.26
C ILE A 445 -14.35 -19.89 -0.34
N PHE A 446 -13.30 -20.01 -1.17
CA PHE A 446 -12.70 -18.88 -1.85
C PHE A 446 -13.74 -18.12 -2.70
N LYS A 447 -14.49 -18.84 -3.54
CA LYS A 447 -15.57 -18.29 -4.36
C LYS A 447 -16.67 -17.60 -3.55
N GLN A 448 -17.00 -18.10 -2.36
CA GLN A 448 -17.92 -17.41 -1.44
C GLN A 448 -17.34 -16.06 -0.98
N GLY A 449 -16.06 -16.01 -0.67
CA GLY A 449 -15.36 -14.74 -0.36
C GLY A 449 -15.43 -13.75 -1.50
N VAL A 450 -15.19 -14.20 -2.73
CA VAL A 450 -15.30 -13.36 -3.95
C VAL A 450 -16.72 -12.81 -4.12
N ILE A 451 -17.77 -13.63 -3.93
CA ILE A 451 -19.15 -13.14 -3.99
C ILE A 451 -19.39 -12.05 -2.95
N MET A 452 -18.93 -12.24 -1.70
CA MET A 452 -19.05 -11.20 -0.67
C MET A 452 -18.28 -9.94 -1.07
N GLN A 453 -17.08 -10.07 -1.64
CA GLN A 453 -16.26 -8.95 -2.11
C GLN A 453 -16.96 -8.12 -3.18
N MET A 454 -17.62 -8.77 -4.12
CA MET A 454 -18.32 -8.12 -5.24
C MET A 454 -19.70 -7.57 -4.90
N THR A 455 -20.31 -8.03 -3.79
CA THR A 455 -21.71 -7.66 -3.47
C THR A 455 -21.89 -6.81 -2.23
N LEU A 456 -20.91 -6.77 -1.32
CA LEU A 456 -20.97 -5.87 -0.17
C LEU A 456 -20.58 -4.44 -0.55
N PRO A 457 -21.12 -3.41 0.13
CA PRO A 457 -20.78 -2.01 -0.16
C PRO A 457 -19.27 -1.76 -0.07
N GLY A 458 -18.72 -1.05 -1.08
CA GLY A 458 -17.31 -0.72 -1.18
C GLY A 458 -16.76 -0.94 -2.58
N ALA A 459 -15.47 -0.78 -2.75
CA ALA A 459 -14.73 -1.02 -3.97
C ALA A 459 -14.03 -2.40 -3.88
N PRO A 460 -14.50 -3.41 -4.64
CA PRO A 460 -13.83 -4.71 -4.69
C PRO A 460 -12.37 -4.54 -5.10
N THR A 461 -11.45 -5.03 -4.30
CA THR A 461 -10.01 -4.86 -4.57
C THR A 461 -9.30 -6.20 -4.57
N LEU A 462 -8.82 -6.61 -5.74
CA LEU A 462 -8.06 -7.83 -5.93
C LEU A 462 -6.58 -7.56 -5.64
N TYR A 463 -5.95 -8.40 -4.86
CA TYR A 463 -4.50 -8.44 -4.80
C TYR A 463 -3.96 -9.30 -5.94
N TYR A 464 -3.01 -8.78 -6.74
CA TYR A 464 -2.51 -9.47 -7.94
C TYR A 464 -2.28 -10.96 -7.70
N GLY A 465 -2.81 -11.79 -8.57
CA GLY A 465 -2.68 -13.25 -8.50
C GLY A 465 -3.75 -13.96 -7.66
N ASP A 466 -4.62 -13.28 -6.91
CA ASP A 466 -5.77 -13.93 -6.26
C ASP A 466 -6.67 -14.57 -7.31
N GLU A 467 -6.90 -13.89 -8.44
CA GLU A 467 -7.67 -14.41 -9.58
C GLU A 467 -6.97 -15.56 -10.31
N ALA A 468 -5.66 -15.69 -10.13
CA ALA A 468 -4.86 -16.76 -10.69
C ALA A 468 -4.66 -17.96 -9.75
N GLY A 469 -5.22 -17.89 -8.54
CA GLY A 469 -5.12 -18.96 -7.53
C GLY A 469 -3.80 -18.93 -6.76
N VAL A 470 -3.15 -17.79 -6.61
CA VAL A 470 -1.91 -17.67 -5.84
C VAL A 470 -2.19 -17.85 -4.34
N CYS A 471 -1.42 -18.73 -3.72
CA CYS A 471 -1.40 -18.97 -2.27
C CYS A 471 -0.18 -18.31 -1.61
N GLY A 472 -0.22 -18.15 -0.29
CA GLY A 472 0.90 -17.66 0.52
C GLY A 472 0.46 -17.33 1.94
N TRP A 473 1.30 -17.65 2.91
CA TRP A 473 1.17 -17.14 4.28
C TRP A 473 1.34 -15.62 4.26
N THR A 474 1.17 -14.96 5.39
CA THR A 474 1.47 -13.52 5.50
C THR A 474 2.90 -13.21 5.01
N ASP A 475 3.23 -11.96 4.77
CA ASP A 475 4.51 -11.55 4.22
C ASP A 475 5.71 -12.28 4.86
N PRO A 476 6.73 -12.61 4.07
CA PRO A 476 6.91 -12.34 2.64
C PRO A 476 6.29 -13.37 1.68
N ASP A 477 5.67 -14.47 2.16
CA ASP A 477 5.23 -15.59 1.34
C ASP A 477 3.97 -15.26 0.48
N ASN A 478 3.14 -14.32 0.92
CA ASN A 478 2.00 -13.80 0.13
C ASN A 478 2.44 -13.01 -1.12
N ARG A 479 3.72 -12.57 -1.17
CA ARG A 479 4.31 -11.77 -2.26
C ARG A 479 4.96 -12.64 -3.32
N ARG A 480 4.35 -13.80 -3.64
CA ARG A 480 4.79 -14.67 -4.73
C ARG A 480 4.55 -13.99 -6.07
N THR A 481 5.35 -14.38 -7.07
CA THR A 481 5.21 -13.85 -8.43
C THR A 481 3.88 -14.27 -9.07
N TYR A 482 3.38 -13.43 -9.98
CA TYR A 482 2.22 -13.79 -10.80
C TYR A 482 2.54 -15.00 -11.68
N PRO A 483 1.71 -16.06 -11.71
CA PRO A 483 2.00 -17.31 -12.39
C PRO A 483 1.65 -17.28 -13.89
N TRP A 484 2.24 -16.35 -14.68
CA TRP A 484 1.93 -16.20 -16.09
C TRP A 484 2.02 -17.52 -16.87
N GLY A 485 0.92 -17.88 -17.55
CA GLY A 485 0.80 -19.13 -18.31
C GLY A 485 0.53 -20.38 -17.47
N LYS A 486 0.32 -20.23 -16.16
CA LYS A 486 0.01 -21.30 -15.20
C LYS A 486 -1.14 -20.92 -14.26
N GLU A 487 -1.96 -19.96 -14.67
CA GLU A 487 -3.07 -19.44 -13.89
C GLU A 487 -4.13 -20.53 -13.65
N ASN A 488 -4.81 -20.46 -12.51
CA ASN A 488 -6.02 -21.25 -12.29
C ASN A 488 -7.18 -20.63 -13.09
N LEU A 489 -7.44 -21.18 -14.27
CA LEU A 489 -8.42 -20.64 -15.21
C LEU A 489 -9.86 -20.69 -14.67
N GLU A 490 -10.19 -21.63 -13.78
CA GLU A 490 -11.51 -21.74 -13.17
C GLU A 490 -11.76 -20.57 -12.20
N ILE A 491 -10.78 -20.25 -11.36
CA ILE A 491 -10.84 -19.09 -10.45
C ILE A 491 -10.88 -17.79 -11.26
N MET A 492 -10.05 -17.70 -12.30
CA MET A 492 -9.99 -16.50 -13.14
C MET A 492 -11.32 -16.21 -13.85
N GLU A 493 -11.94 -17.24 -14.43
CA GLU A 493 -13.23 -17.07 -15.09
C GLU A 493 -14.33 -16.73 -14.09
N PHE A 494 -14.29 -17.31 -12.88
CA PHE A 494 -15.22 -16.96 -11.81
C PHE A 494 -15.13 -15.50 -11.42
N TYR A 495 -13.91 -14.93 -11.30
CA TYR A 495 -13.74 -13.48 -11.05
C TYR A 495 -14.28 -12.61 -12.19
N ARG A 496 -14.11 -13.05 -13.44
CA ARG A 496 -14.63 -12.31 -14.60
C ARG A 496 -16.14 -12.30 -14.67
N GLU A 497 -16.79 -13.39 -14.25
CA GLU A 497 -18.25 -13.51 -14.21
C GLU A 497 -18.85 -12.75 -13.02
N ALA A 498 -18.16 -12.69 -11.89
CA ALA A 498 -18.61 -12.02 -10.67
C ALA A 498 -18.55 -10.48 -10.79
#